data_7bcd3961ba289cf74d6cf79f55fca30f
#
_entry.id   7bcd3961ba289cf74d6cf79f55fca30f
#
_cell.length_a   1.000
_cell.length_b   1.000
_cell.length_c   1.000
_cell.angle_alpha   90.00
_cell.angle_beta   90.00
_cell.angle_gamma   90.00
#
_symmetry.space_group_name_H-M   'P 1'
#
loop_
_entity.id
_entity.type
_entity.pdbx_description
1 polymer ?
#
loop_
_entity_poly.entity_id
_entity_poly.type
_entity_poly.pdbx_seq_one_letter_code
_entity_poly.pdbx_strand_id
1 'polypeptide(L)'
;MNIYFGKKIPITTCQIFDNEKKEFVKATCYEYDCQDKSDFTEIKKLDDGWTYKQETLDNMKRKFTANKNGINSEIAIFSLENKDGEILGLCNAENKKRTMEVRFLESKQDGRHKYVGQTLLASIGKEMLKNKQQKNFIIKTAIASAYDFYEKTCGFMMDSIFNCDLIMGRIGTYKFIKQTQERTQCPIIDLKV
;
A
#
# COMPACT_ATOMS: atom_id res chain seq x y z
N MET A 1 -12.50 -5.57 -25.21
CA MET A 1 -12.50 -6.25 -23.89
C MET A 1 -11.06 -6.71 -23.66
N ASN A 2 -10.26 -5.97 -22.90
CA ASN A 2 -8.88 -6.38 -22.60
C ASN A 2 -8.95 -7.46 -21.50
N ILE A 3 -8.69 -8.69 -21.91
CA ILE A 3 -8.56 -9.81 -20.95
C ILE A 3 -7.21 -9.66 -20.28
N TYR A 4 -7.18 -9.14 -19.07
CA TYR A 4 -6.00 -9.06 -18.23
C TYR A 4 -5.82 -10.42 -17.54
N PHE A 5 -4.97 -11.27 -18.09
CA PHE A 5 -4.54 -12.51 -17.44
C PHE A 5 -3.41 -12.18 -16.47
N GLY A 6 -3.60 -12.51 -15.20
CA GLY A 6 -2.55 -12.54 -14.17
C GLY A 6 -1.82 -11.21 -14.01
N LYS A 7 -2.53 -10.08 -13.80
CA LYS A 7 -1.90 -8.75 -13.80
C LYS A 7 -2.24 -7.97 -12.55
N LYS A 8 -1.27 -7.16 -12.15
CA LYS A 8 -1.47 -6.05 -11.21
C LYS A 8 -2.66 -5.20 -11.66
N ILE A 9 -3.57 -4.95 -10.72
CA ILE A 9 -4.74 -4.10 -10.94
C ILE A 9 -4.37 -2.68 -10.55
N PRO A 10 -4.39 -1.69 -11.46
CA PRO A 10 -4.12 -0.30 -11.09
C PRO A 10 -5.24 0.24 -10.21
N ILE A 11 -4.87 0.72 -9.02
CA ILE A 11 -5.79 1.27 -8.03
C ILE A 11 -5.92 2.78 -8.20
N THR A 12 -4.79 3.46 -8.28
CA THR A 12 -4.75 4.90 -8.42
C THR A 12 -3.42 5.37 -9.03
N THR A 13 -3.51 6.42 -9.83
CA THR A 13 -2.35 7.20 -10.24
C THR A 13 -2.11 8.31 -9.21
N CYS A 14 -0.86 8.56 -8.89
CA CYS A 14 -0.41 9.53 -7.91
C CYS A 14 0.91 10.17 -8.33
N GLN A 15 1.46 11.01 -7.47
CA GLN A 15 2.78 11.63 -7.67
C GLN A 15 3.64 11.41 -6.42
N ILE A 16 4.94 11.32 -6.64
CA ILE A 16 5.99 11.29 -5.63
C ILE A 16 7.08 12.28 -6.03
N PHE A 17 7.88 12.74 -5.08
CA PHE A 17 8.93 13.69 -5.38
C PHE A 17 10.24 12.97 -5.69
N ASP A 18 10.83 13.26 -6.86
CA ASP A 18 12.16 12.78 -7.28
C ASP A 18 13.22 13.81 -6.87
N ASN A 19 14.07 13.44 -5.91
CA ASN A 19 15.11 14.33 -5.38
C ASN A 19 16.21 14.64 -6.40
N GLU A 20 16.47 13.77 -7.37
CA GLU A 20 17.47 13.99 -8.41
C GLU A 20 16.95 14.99 -9.43
N LYS A 21 15.71 14.82 -9.88
CA LYS A 21 15.08 15.71 -10.86
C LYS A 21 14.53 17.00 -10.25
N LYS A 22 14.38 17.05 -8.91
CA LYS A 22 13.74 18.16 -8.18
C LYS A 22 12.31 18.47 -8.62
N GLU A 23 11.56 17.42 -9.01
CA GLU A 23 10.20 17.54 -9.50
C GLU A 23 9.31 16.40 -9.01
N PHE A 24 7.99 16.61 -9.08
CA PHE A 24 7.03 15.53 -8.88
C PHE A 24 6.94 14.65 -10.13
N VAL A 25 7.08 13.35 -9.93
CA VAL A 25 6.99 12.35 -10.99
C VAL A 25 5.78 11.45 -10.79
N LYS A 26 5.20 11.01 -11.92
CA LYS A 26 4.04 10.12 -11.90
C LYS A 26 4.41 8.75 -11.36
N ALA A 27 3.55 8.24 -10.48
CA ALA A 27 3.59 6.87 -9.98
C ALA A 27 2.18 6.24 -10.03
N THR A 28 2.12 4.92 -9.99
CA THR A 28 0.85 4.19 -9.96
C THR A 28 0.89 3.17 -8.84
N CYS A 29 -0.16 3.15 -8.03
CA CYS A 29 -0.38 2.10 -7.04
C CYS A 29 -1.12 0.94 -7.70
N TYR A 30 -0.62 -0.27 -7.51
CA TYR A 30 -1.22 -1.52 -8.01
C TYR A 30 -1.55 -2.45 -6.86
N GLU A 31 -2.58 -3.28 -7.04
CA GLU A 31 -2.84 -4.47 -6.23
C GLU A 31 -2.50 -5.72 -7.05
N TYR A 32 -1.82 -6.69 -6.42
CA TYR A 32 -1.54 -7.99 -7.04
C TYR A 32 -2.73 -8.92 -6.85
N ASP A 33 -3.32 -9.35 -7.97
CA ASP A 33 -4.43 -10.32 -7.96
C ASP A 33 -3.96 -11.74 -7.59
N CYS A 34 -2.74 -12.08 -7.93
CA CYS A 34 -2.12 -13.39 -7.67
C CYS A 34 -2.92 -14.55 -8.29
N GLN A 35 -3.53 -14.36 -9.43
CA GLN A 35 -4.15 -15.45 -10.20
C GLN A 35 -3.14 -16.18 -11.09
N ASP A 36 -2.05 -15.51 -11.43
CA ASP A 36 -0.96 -16.07 -12.24
C ASP A 36 0.37 -16.03 -11.48
N LYS A 37 1.22 -17.05 -11.72
CA LYS A 37 2.57 -17.09 -11.17
C LYS A 37 3.50 -16.03 -11.77
N SER A 38 3.16 -15.44 -12.91
CA SER A 38 3.90 -14.34 -13.52
C SER A 38 3.97 -13.11 -12.60
N ASP A 39 2.93 -12.87 -11.76
CA ASP A 39 2.92 -11.80 -10.78
C ASP A 39 4.10 -11.89 -9.79
N PHE A 40 4.58 -13.11 -9.51
CA PHE A 40 5.69 -13.33 -8.59
C PHE A 40 7.03 -12.92 -9.18
N THR A 41 7.13 -12.86 -10.51
CA THR A 41 8.40 -12.62 -11.23
C THR A 41 8.97 -11.24 -10.91
N GLU A 42 8.12 -10.24 -10.77
CA GLU A 42 8.55 -8.88 -10.47
C GLU A 42 9.12 -8.77 -9.06
N ILE A 43 8.42 -9.33 -8.06
CA ILE A 43 8.88 -9.33 -6.67
C ILE A 43 10.17 -10.17 -6.52
N LYS A 44 10.28 -11.28 -7.23
CA LYS A 44 11.53 -12.10 -7.22
C LYS A 44 12.74 -11.34 -7.73
N LYS A 45 12.57 -10.41 -8.67
CA LYS A 45 13.65 -9.60 -9.24
C LYS A 45 14.12 -8.47 -8.35
N LEU A 46 13.40 -8.15 -7.28
CA LEU A 46 13.86 -7.16 -6.30
C LEU A 46 15.21 -7.60 -5.73
N ASP A 47 16.06 -6.61 -5.46
CA ASP A 47 17.36 -6.85 -4.83
C ASP A 47 17.23 -7.23 -3.35
N ASP A 48 18.36 -7.54 -2.72
CA ASP A 48 18.37 -7.95 -1.31
C ASP A 48 18.22 -6.78 -0.32
N GLY A 49 18.10 -5.54 -0.82
CA GLY A 49 17.80 -4.36 -0.02
C GLY A 49 16.34 -4.29 0.47
N TRP A 50 15.46 -5.17 -0.06
CA TRP A 50 14.07 -5.25 0.38
C TRP A 50 13.88 -6.25 1.52
N THR A 51 13.64 -5.72 2.72
CA THR A 51 13.51 -6.50 3.96
C THR A 51 12.35 -7.50 3.91
N TYR A 52 11.20 -7.07 3.37
CA TYR A 52 9.97 -7.89 3.36
C TYR A 52 9.72 -8.62 2.03
N LYS A 53 10.73 -8.76 1.17
CA LYS A 53 10.63 -9.46 -0.11
C LYS A 53 10.14 -10.90 0.04
N GLN A 54 10.73 -11.65 0.97
CA GLN A 54 10.38 -13.06 1.16
C GLN A 54 8.96 -13.22 1.72
N GLU A 55 8.58 -12.41 2.72
CA GLU A 55 7.22 -12.40 3.28
C GLU A 55 6.19 -12.04 2.23
N THR A 56 6.52 -11.08 1.35
CA THR A 56 5.66 -10.71 0.23
C THR A 56 5.44 -11.88 -0.71
N LEU A 57 6.50 -12.59 -1.10
CA LEU A 57 6.40 -13.78 -1.96
C LEU A 57 5.58 -14.89 -1.31
N ASP A 58 5.71 -15.11 -0.01
CA ASP A 58 4.94 -16.14 0.71
C ASP A 58 3.47 -15.76 0.82
N ASN A 59 3.15 -14.49 1.04
CA ASN A 59 1.77 -13.99 1.00
C ASN A 59 1.16 -14.10 -0.40
N MET A 60 1.92 -13.82 -1.47
CA MET A 60 1.47 -14.03 -2.85
C MET A 60 1.15 -15.49 -3.14
N LYS A 61 1.99 -16.44 -2.69
CA LYS A 61 1.74 -17.88 -2.82
C LYS A 61 0.47 -18.31 -2.07
N ARG A 62 0.27 -17.79 -0.85
CA ARG A 62 -0.93 -18.06 -0.05
C ARG A 62 -2.19 -17.54 -0.75
N LYS A 63 -2.16 -16.29 -1.25
CA LYS A 63 -3.26 -15.69 -2.03
C LYS A 63 -3.54 -16.52 -3.29
N PHE A 64 -2.52 -16.89 -4.05
CA PHE A 64 -2.63 -17.73 -5.25
C PHE A 64 -3.28 -19.08 -4.94
N THR A 65 -2.86 -19.74 -3.86
CA THR A 65 -3.43 -21.05 -3.47
C THR A 65 -4.90 -20.91 -3.06
N ALA A 66 -5.25 -19.87 -2.32
CA ALA A 66 -6.63 -19.57 -1.95
C ALA A 66 -7.49 -19.35 -3.20
N ASN A 67 -7.06 -18.50 -4.12
CA ASN A 67 -7.75 -18.21 -5.37
C ASN A 67 -7.98 -19.50 -6.20
N LYS A 68 -6.94 -20.33 -6.33
CA LYS A 68 -7.04 -21.62 -7.04
C LYS A 68 -8.08 -22.56 -6.44
N ASN A 69 -8.27 -22.50 -5.12
CA ASN A 69 -9.24 -23.30 -4.39
C ASN A 69 -10.63 -22.64 -4.28
N GLY A 70 -10.86 -21.51 -4.96
CA GLY A 70 -12.12 -20.77 -4.91
C GLY A 70 -12.38 -20.09 -3.55
N ILE A 71 -11.34 -19.91 -2.73
CA ILE A 71 -11.43 -19.28 -1.41
C ILE A 71 -11.09 -17.80 -1.58
N ASN A 72 -11.99 -16.92 -1.13
CA ASN A 72 -11.71 -15.49 -1.09
C ASN A 72 -10.65 -15.20 -0.03
N SER A 73 -9.47 -14.75 -0.49
CA SER A 73 -8.34 -14.43 0.39
C SER A 73 -8.46 -12.99 0.91
N GLU A 74 -8.29 -12.82 2.23
CA GLU A 74 -8.15 -11.49 2.83
C GLU A 74 -6.79 -10.84 2.53
N ILE A 75 -5.82 -11.59 2.04
CA ILE A 75 -4.46 -11.08 1.74
C ILE A 75 -4.54 -10.10 0.56
N ALA A 76 -4.07 -8.88 0.80
CA ALA A 76 -3.92 -7.83 -0.21
C ALA A 76 -2.45 -7.40 -0.28
N ILE A 77 -1.89 -7.34 -1.48
CA ILE A 77 -0.50 -6.98 -1.72
C ILE A 77 -0.49 -5.82 -2.69
N PHE A 78 0.20 -4.75 -2.31
CA PHE A 78 0.24 -3.52 -3.09
C PHE A 78 1.67 -3.14 -3.43
N SER A 79 1.87 -2.57 -4.62
CA SER A 79 3.09 -1.86 -5.01
C SER A 79 2.80 -0.41 -5.37
N LEU A 80 3.80 0.44 -5.20
CA LEU A 80 3.85 1.76 -5.82
C LEU A 80 4.99 1.74 -6.83
N GLU A 81 4.68 2.07 -8.08
CA GLU A 81 5.63 1.97 -9.18
C GLU A 81 5.74 3.28 -9.94
N ASN A 82 6.94 3.60 -10.40
CA ASN A 82 7.15 4.73 -11.31
C ASN A 82 6.67 4.37 -12.74
N LYS A 83 6.77 5.34 -13.65
CA LYS A 83 6.36 5.16 -15.07
C LYS A 83 7.16 4.08 -15.81
N ASP A 84 8.34 3.74 -15.34
CA ASP A 84 9.25 2.77 -15.96
C ASP A 84 9.01 1.34 -15.39
N GLY A 85 8.02 1.18 -14.50
CA GLY A 85 7.66 -0.09 -13.87
C GLY A 85 8.56 -0.50 -12.72
N GLU A 86 9.41 0.41 -12.24
CA GLU A 86 10.25 0.17 -11.07
C GLU A 86 9.41 0.24 -9.80
N ILE A 87 9.50 -0.77 -8.95
CA ILE A 87 8.84 -0.82 -7.65
C ILE A 87 9.57 0.10 -6.67
N LEU A 88 8.87 1.07 -6.14
CA LEU A 88 9.37 2.07 -5.18
C LEU A 88 8.86 1.82 -3.76
N GLY A 89 7.74 1.12 -3.63
CA GLY A 89 7.16 0.76 -2.34
C GLY A 89 6.36 -0.53 -2.43
N LEU A 90 6.36 -1.29 -1.33
CA LEU A 90 5.60 -2.52 -1.15
C LEU A 90 4.78 -2.44 0.14
N CYS A 91 3.59 -3.01 0.10
CA CYS A 91 2.75 -3.16 1.27
C CYS A 91 2.02 -4.49 1.23
N ASN A 92 2.05 -5.20 2.36
CA ASN A 92 1.22 -6.36 2.61
C ASN A 92 0.15 -5.97 3.63
N ALA A 93 -1.10 -6.24 3.29
CA ALA A 93 -2.26 -5.93 4.13
C ALA A 93 -3.24 -7.11 4.18
N GLU A 94 -4.16 -7.05 5.10
CA GLU A 94 -5.33 -7.91 5.17
C GLU A 94 -6.60 -7.08 4.98
N ASN A 95 -7.34 -7.39 3.93
CA ASN A 95 -8.60 -6.73 3.59
C ASN A 95 -9.76 -7.47 4.24
N LYS A 96 -9.98 -7.20 5.53
CA LYS A 96 -11.03 -7.85 6.33
C LYS A 96 -12.36 -7.12 6.18
N LYS A 97 -13.43 -7.78 6.57
CA LYS A 97 -14.79 -7.24 6.47
C LYS A 97 -14.94 -5.85 7.08
N ARG A 98 -14.31 -5.59 8.25
CA ARG A 98 -14.46 -4.33 9.00
C ARG A 98 -13.20 -3.48 9.06
N THR A 99 -12.05 -4.01 8.68
CA THR A 99 -10.75 -3.37 8.81
C THR A 99 -9.88 -3.60 7.58
N MET A 100 -9.05 -2.63 7.26
CA MET A 100 -7.88 -2.81 6.41
C MET A 100 -6.66 -2.79 7.33
N GLU A 101 -5.93 -3.89 7.42
CA GLU A 101 -4.81 -4.08 8.34
C GLU A 101 -3.50 -4.19 7.57
N VAL A 102 -2.65 -3.19 7.69
CA VAL A 102 -1.29 -3.20 7.12
C VAL A 102 -0.37 -4.01 8.02
N ARG A 103 0.27 -5.01 7.46
CA ARG A 103 1.24 -5.90 8.13
C ARG A 103 2.66 -5.43 7.93
N PHE A 104 2.99 -5.09 6.69
CA PHE A 104 4.32 -4.62 6.29
C PHE A 104 4.16 -3.47 5.31
N LEU A 105 4.96 -2.44 5.52
CA LEU A 105 5.10 -1.32 4.60
C LEU A 105 6.59 -1.03 4.45
N GLU A 106 7.06 -1.03 3.23
CA GLU A 106 8.46 -0.74 2.92
C GLU A 106 8.54 0.17 1.70
N SER A 107 9.50 1.08 1.73
CA SER A 107 9.87 1.91 0.58
C SER A 107 11.33 1.68 0.23
N LYS A 108 11.64 1.78 -1.06
CA LYS A 108 13.01 1.67 -1.55
C LYS A 108 13.92 2.67 -0.84
N GLN A 109 15.03 2.18 -0.30
CA GLN A 109 15.98 2.96 0.50
C GLN A 109 17.06 3.61 -0.39
N ASP A 110 16.68 4.21 -1.51
CA ASP A 110 17.61 4.84 -2.46
C ASP A 110 17.88 6.34 -2.18
N GLY A 111 17.15 6.92 -1.23
CA GLY A 111 17.20 8.36 -0.93
C GLY A 111 16.67 9.26 -2.06
N ARG A 112 16.33 8.69 -3.21
CA ARG A 112 15.90 9.42 -4.39
C ARG A 112 14.44 9.87 -4.32
N HIS A 113 13.55 9.00 -3.86
CA HIS A 113 12.12 9.26 -3.89
C HIS A 113 11.57 9.60 -2.51
N LYS A 114 10.84 10.73 -2.41
CA LYS A 114 10.11 11.12 -1.19
C LYS A 114 8.62 10.83 -1.32
N TYR A 115 7.96 10.69 -0.18
CA TYR A 115 6.51 10.44 -0.04
C TYR A 115 6.04 9.07 -0.50
N VAL A 116 6.92 8.13 -0.84
CA VAL A 116 6.57 6.78 -1.32
C VAL A 116 5.65 6.06 -0.33
N GLY A 117 6.09 5.85 0.91
CA GLY A 117 5.30 5.15 1.94
C GLY A 117 3.98 5.86 2.24
N GLN A 118 3.99 7.20 2.36
CA GLN A 118 2.80 8.00 2.61
C GLN A 118 1.78 7.88 1.46
N THR A 119 2.25 7.96 0.22
CA THR A 119 1.41 7.85 -0.98
C THR A 119 0.82 6.45 -1.14
N LEU A 120 1.61 5.41 -0.86
CA LEU A 120 1.16 4.03 -0.88
C LEU A 120 0.07 3.79 0.17
N LEU A 121 0.28 4.22 1.43
CA LEU A 121 -0.74 4.15 2.48
C LEU A 121 -2.01 4.93 2.13
N ALA A 122 -1.88 6.13 1.57
CA ALA A 122 -3.03 6.92 1.16
C ALA A 122 -3.84 6.23 0.05
N SER A 123 -3.17 5.55 -0.88
CA SER A 123 -3.81 4.75 -1.94
C SER A 123 -4.58 3.56 -1.37
N ILE A 124 -4.01 2.86 -0.39
CA ILE A 124 -4.66 1.75 0.32
C ILE A 124 -5.84 2.27 1.16
N GLY A 125 -5.67 3.39 1.84
CA GLY A 125 -6.73 4.06 2.58
C GLY A 125 -7.93 4.44 1.69
N LYS A 126 -7.67 4.82 0.43
CA LYS A 126 -8.73 5.04 -0.57
C LYS A 126 -9.51 3.75 -0.86
N GLU A 127 -8.84 2.61 -1.02
CA GLU A 127 -9.51 1.33 -1.21
C GLU A 127 -10.37 0.96 0.01
N MET A 128 -9.85 1.15 1.21
CA MET A 128 -10.63 0.98 2.44
C MET A 128 -11.89 1.85 2.45
N LEU A 129 -11.80 3.12 2.03
CA LEU A 129 -12.95 4.04 2.03
C LEU A 129 -14.04 3.64 1.02
N LYS A 130 -13.71 2.96 -0.08
CA LYS A 130 -14.69 2.42 -1.04
C LYS A 130 -15.58 1.36 -0.39
N ASN A 131 -15.05 0.57 0.53
CA ASN A 131 -15.80 -0.43 1.26
C ASN A 131 -16.51 0.20 2.48
N LYS A 132 -17.82 0.45 2.37
CA LYS A 132 -18.61 1.07 3.45
C LYS A 132 -18.65 0.27 4.74
N GLN A 133 -18.38 -1.03 4.70
CA GLN A 133 -18.34 -1.90 5.89
C GLN A 133 -17.04 -1.73 6.69
N GLN A 134 -15.95 -1.32 6.05
CA GLN A 134 -14.68 -1.09 6.73
C GLN A 134 -14.74 0.20 7.54
N LYS A 135 -14.40 0.09 8.83
CA LYS A 135 -14.45 1.20 9.78
C LYS A 135 -13.08 1.75 10.12
N ASN A 136 -12.08 0.87 10.17
CA ASN A 136 -10.75 1.19 10.66
C ASN A 136 -9.66 0.79 9.67
N PHE A 137 -8.65 1.65 9.60
CA PHE A 137 -7.37 1.42 8.95
C PHE A 137 -6.34 1.21 10.05
N ILE A 138 -5.68 0.07 10.06
CA ILE A 138 -4.82 -0.37 11.18
C ILE A 138 -3.43 -0.66 10.65
N ILE A 139 -2.41 -0.20 11.37
CA ILE A 139 -1.02 -0.63 11.20
C ILE A 139 -0.73 -1.63 12.31
N LYS A 140 -0.45 -2.87 11.95
CA LYS A 140 -0.21 -3.96 12.89
C LYS A 140 1.25 -3.99 13.33
N THR A 141 1.46 -4.04 14.63
CA THR A 141 2.79 -4.23 15.24
C THR A 141 3.84 -3.25 14.68
N ALA A 142 3.51 -1.95 14.71
CA ALA A 142 4.42 -0.92 14.22
C ALA A 142 5.75 -0.97 15.00
N ILE A 143 6.87 -0.97 14.27
CA ILE A 143 8.20 -0.91 14.89
C ILE A 143 8.47 0.49 15.43
N ALA A 144 9.18 0.59 16.55
CA ALA A 144 9.40 1.84 17.27
C ALA A 144 9.98 2.96 16.37
N SER A 145 10.89 2.64 15.46
CA SER A 145 11.49 3.61 14.53
C SER A 145 10.51 4.19 13.51
N ALA A 146 9.36 3.56 13.29
CA ALA A 146 8.35 4.01 12.35
C ALA A 146 7.17 4.74 13.03
N TYR A 147 7.11 4.82 14.36
CA TYR A 147 6.01 5.48 15.08
C TYR A 147 5.82 6.93 14.65
N ASP A 148 6.89 7.70 14.63
CA ASP A 148 6.84 9.13 14.24
C ASP A 148 6.28 9.32 12.82
N PHE A 149 6.58 8.40 11.91
CA PHE A 149 6.02 8.43 10.57
C PHE A 149 4.51 8.19 10.61
N TYR A 150 4.05 7.16 11.32
CA TYR A 150 2.63 6.83 11.35
C TYR A 150 1.82 7.86 12.15
N GLU A 151 2.29 8.28 13.31
CA GLU A 151 1.57 9.23 14.17
C GLU A 151 1.66 10.65 13.64
N LYS A 152 2.90 11.19 13.48
CA LYS A 152 3.08 12.62 13.16
C LYS A 152 2.84 12.93 11.69
N THR A 153 3.21 11.99 10.79
CA THR A 153 3.08 12.24 9.36
C THR A 153 1.74 11.78 8.81
N CYS A 154 1.25 10.61 9.24
CA CYS A 154 0.02 10.02 8.72
C CYS A 154 -1.21 10.26 9.62
N GLY A 155 -1.03 10.56 10.91
CA GLY A 155 -2.11 10.85 11.84
C GLY A 155 -2.81 9.61 12.41
N PHE A 156 -2.11 8.46 12.46
CA PHE A 156 -2.58 7.29 13.19
C PHE A 156 -2.47 7.52 14.69
N MET A 157 -3.31 6.86 15.45
CA MET A 157 -3.29 6.89 16.92
C MET A 157 -3.02 5.51 17.47
N MET A 158 -2.37 5.42 18.61
CA MET A 158 -2.16 4.15 19.30
C MET A 158 -3.51 3.57 19.74
N ASP A 159 -3.79 2.33 19.31
CA ASP A 159 -5.02 1.61 19.71
C ASP A 159 -4.88 0.97 21.09
N SER A 160 -3.71 0.36 21.35
CA SER A 160 -3.43 -0.34 22.60
C SER A 160 -1.93 -0.32 22.89
N ILE A 161 -1.60 -0.01 24.15
CA ILE A 161 -0.22 -0.06 24.66
C ILE A 161 0.35 -1.48 24.60
N PHE A 162 -0.51 -2.50 24.65
CA PHE A 162 -0.07 -3.90 24.68
C PHE A 162 0.25 -4.49 23.31
N ASN A 163 -0.40 -4.01 22.24
CA ASN A 163 -0.28 -4.61 20.91
C ASN A 163 0.58 -3.81 19.93
N CYS A 164 1.00 -2.60 20.29
CA CYS A 164 1.72 -1.70 19.38
C CYS A 164 1.00 -1.47 18.03
N ASP A 165 -0.33 -1.63 18.02
CA ASP A 165 -1.15 -1.36 16.85
C ASP A 165 -1.51 0.12 16.81
N LEU A 166 -1.48 0.69 15.59
CA LEU A 166 -1.90 2.06 15.33
C LEU A 166 -3.18 2.04 14.51
N ILE A 167 -4.16 2.86 14.88
CA ILE A 167 -5.49 2.87 14.28
C ILE A 167 -5.87 4.24 13.75
N MET A 168 -6.64 4.23 12.68
CA MET A 168 -7.26 5.42 12.09
C MET A 168 -8.67 5.09 11.62
N GLY A 169 -9.66 5.83 12.08
CA GLY A 169 -11.05 5.70 11.60
C GLY A 169 -11.24 6.35 10.22
N ARG A 170 -12.40 6.14 9.61
CA ARG A 170 -12.72 6.64 8.24
C ARG A 170 -12.50 8.14 8.06
N ILE A 171 -12.88 8.97 9.03
CA ILE A 171 -12.70 10.43 8.97
C ILE A 171 -11.21 10.78 8.98
N GLY A 172 -10.43 10.13 9.83
CA GLY A 172 -8.97 10.28 9.87
C GLY A 172 -8.34 9.87 8.55
N THR A 173 -8.72 8.71 8.01
CA THR A 173 -8.25 8.22 6.72
C THR A 173 -8.52 9.22 5.59
N TYR A 174 -9.71 9.79 5.55
CA TYR A 174 -10.07 10.82 4.56
C TYR A 174 -9.17 12.07 4.69
N LYS A 175 -8.97 12.55 5.93
CA LYS A 175 -8.07 13.70 6.21
C LYS A 175 -6.64 13.41 5.80
N PHE A 176 -6.13 12.23 6.14
CA PHE A 176 -4.80 11.78 5.76
C PHE A 176 -4.60 11.75 4.23
N ILE A 177 -5.57 11.22 3.50
CA ILE A 177 -5.51 11.19 2.04
C ILE A 177 -5.48 12.62 1.48
N LYS A 178 -6.32 13.53 1.97
CA LYS A 178 -6.30 14.95 1.54
C LYS A 178 -4.94 15.61 1.79
N GLN A 179 -4.37 15.45 2.98
CA GLN A 179 -3.06 15.99 3.31
C GLN A 179 -1.97 15.43 2.38
N THR A 180 -2.06 14.14 2.05
CA THR A 180 -1.12 13.52 1.10
C THR A 180 -1.27 14.10 -0.30
N GLN A 181 -2.50 14.32 -0.77
CA GLN A 181 -2.77 14.99 -2.06
C GLN A 181 -2.16 16.38 -2.12
N GLU A 182 -2.34 17.17 -1.07
CA GLU A 182 -1.78 18.53 -0.97
C GLU A 182 -0.24 18.50 -1.03
N ARG A 183 0.39 17.57 -0.30
CA ARG A 183 1.86 17.41 -0.30
C ARG A 183 2.42 16.93 -1.62
N THR A 184 1.71 16.03 -2.30
CA THR A 184 2.16 15.41 -3.55
C THR A 184 1.61 16.10 -4.79
N GLN A 185 0.82 17.17 -4.64
CA GLN A 185 0.20 17.93 -5.71
C GLN A 185 -0.62 17.07 -6.70
N CYS A 186 -1.11 15.92 -6.25
CA CYS A 186 -1.80 14.96 -7.10
C CYS A 186 -3.16 14.57 -6.51
N PRO A 187 -4.24 14.63 -7.27
CA PRO A 187 -5.53 14.12 -6.82
C PRO A 187 -5.49 12.59 -6.69
N ILE A 188 -5.33 12.09 -5.48
CA ILE A 188 -5.45 10.64 -5.17
C ILE A 188 -6.94 10.23 -5.17
N ILE A 189 -7.84 11.17 -5.04
CA ILE A 189 -9.27 10.91 -4.92
C ILE A 189 -10.10 11.89 -5.75
N ASP A 190 -10.93 11.35 -6.66
CA ASP A 190 -12.26 11.88 -6.96
C ASP A 190 -13.26 11.19 -6.01
N LEU A 191 -13.29 11.59 -4.75
CA LEU A 191 -14.37 11.21 -3.86
C LEU A 191 -15.52 12.22 -4.06
N LYS A 192 -16.46 11.89 -4.92
CA LYS A 192 -17.82 12.35 -4.72
C LYS A 192 -18.32 11.63 -3.46
N VAL A 193 -18.32 12.34 -2.33
CA VAL A 193 -18.98 11.92 -1.08
C VAL A 193 -20.48 12.00 -1.27
#